data_6218d803f35a750bf73270b0e2fbe88e
#
_entry.id   6218d803f35a750bf73270b0e2fbe88e
#
_cell.length_a   1.000
_cell.length_b   1.000
_cell.length_c   1.000
_cell.angle_alpha   90.00
_cell.angle_beta   90.00
_cell.angle_gamma   90.00
#
_symmetry.space_group_name_H-M   'P 1'
#
loop_
_entity.id
_entity.type
_entity.pdbx_description
1 polymer ?
#
loop_
_entity_poly.entity_id
_entity_poly.type
_entity_poly.pdbx_seq_one_letter_code
_entity_poly.pdbx_strand_id
1 'polypeptide(L)'
;MTDITPYIILSKPQLGENIGSTARAMKNFGIEKLRLISPRDGWPNDSAYAISAGADNVLNNIEVFSTLEQGTQDISLLIATTARKRVVGTKPLNIFEAVEKAFEHTMNGGKIGFLFGPEQSGLSNDDVVQADFTISIPLNLSLIHISEPTRREG
;
A
#
# COMPACT_ATOMS: atom_id res chain seq x y z
N MET A 1 -2.98 -24.44 -6.75
CA MET A 1 -3.41 -23.16 -7.30
C MET A 1 -2.46 -22.06 -6.86
N THR A 2 -2.06 -21.23 -7.79
CA THR A 2 -1.12 -20.15 -7.47
C THR A 2 -1.86 -19.00 -6.82
N ASP A 3 -1.34 -18.55 -5.69
CA ASP A 3 -1.89 -17.37 -5.03
C ASP A 3 -1.34 -16.14 -5.74
N ILE A 4 -2.22 -15.41 -6.39
CA ILE A 4 -1.84 -14.22 -7.18
C ILE A 4 -2.12 -12.91 -6.46
N THR A 5 -2.54 -12.96 -5.19
CA THR A 5 -2.84 -11.71 -4.49
C THR A 5 -1.55 -10.98 -4.13
N PRO A 6 -1.56 -9.66 -4.25
CA PRO A 6 -0.37 -8.87 -3.93
C PRO A 6 -0.20 -8.70 -2.41
N TYR A 7 1.01 -8.31 -2.05
CA TYR A 7 1.30 -7.84 -0.70
C TYR A 7 1.08 -6.34 -0.66
N ILE A 8 0.44 -5.87 0.38
CA ILE A 8 0.33 -4.43 0.64
C ILE A 8 1.35 -4.10 1.70
N ILE A 9 2.19 -3.13 1.45
CA ILE A 9 3.30 -2.77 2.32
C ILE A 9 3.18 -1.30 2.68
N LEU A 10 3.03 -1.03 3.97
CA LEU A 10 2.93 0.34 4.48
C LEU A 10 4.25 0.71 5.12
N SER A 11 4.91 1.73 4.57
CA SER A 11 6.16 2.23 5.12
C SER A 11 5.87 3.33 6.12
N LYS A 12 6.29 3.12 7.35
CA LYS A 12 6.19 4.09 8.45
C LYS A 12 4.77 4.64 8.61
N PRO A 13 3.76 3.75 8.70
CA PRO A 13 2.39 4.24 8.91
C PRO A 13 2.31 4.96 10.24
N GLN A 14 1.56 6.04 10.26
CA GLN A 14 1.51 6.92 11.42
C GLN A 14 0.37 6.58 12.37
N LEU A 15 -0.83 6.41 11.84
CA LEU A 15 -2.00 6.19 12.67
C LEU A 15 -2.49 4.74 12.58
N GLY A 16 -2.78 4.17 13.74
CA GLY A 16 -3.37 2.82 13.78
C GLY A 16 -4.67 2.74 13.03
N GLU A 17 -5.48 3.80 13.07
CA GLU A 17 -6.74 3.86 12.34
C GLU A 17 -6.55 3.65 10.85
N ASN A 18 -5.47 4.18 10.29
CA ASN A 18 -5.19 4.02 8.86
C ASN A 18 -4.77 2.60 8.53
N ILE A 19 -4.09 1.93 9.46
CA ILE A 19 -3.77 0.51 9.28
C ILE A 19 -5.07 -0.30 9.27
N GLY A 20 -5.97 0.00 10.20
CA GLY A 20 -7.27 -0.67 10.25
C GLY A 20 -8.11 -0.43 9.00
N SER A 21 -8.12 0.79 8.51
CA SER A 21 -8.84 1.15 7.29
C SER A 21 -8.27 0.44 6.07
N THR A 22 -6.94 0.32 6.02
CA THR A 22 -6.26 -0.41 4.95
C THR A 22 -6.67 -1.87 4.97
N ALA A 23 -6.65 -2.50 6.14
CA ALA A 23 -7.05 -3.89 6.28
C ALA A 23 -8.50 -4.11 5.85
N ARG A 24 -9.37 -3.17 6.22
CA ARG A 24 -10.77 -3.23 5.83
C ARG A 24 -10.93 -3.18 4.32
N ALA A 25 -10.22 -2.26 3.67
CA ALA A 25 -10.26 -2.16 2.21
C ALA A 25 -9.71 -3.42 1.55
N MET A 26 -8.61 -3.94 2.08
CA MET A 26 -8.01 -5.16 1.56
C MET A 26 -8.99 -6.32 1.61
N LYS A 27 -9.69 -6.46 2.72
CA LYS A 27 -10.65 -7.54 2.87
C LYS A 27 -11.73 -7.48 1.81
N ASN A 28 -12.20 -6.28 1.48
CA ASN A 28 -13.23 -6.10 0.46
C ASN A 28 -12.77 -6.57 -0.92
N PHE A 29 -11.46 -6.60 -1.16
CA PHE A 29 -10.90 -7.04 -2.43
C PHE A 29 -10.26 -8.42 -2.35
N GLY A 30 -10.42 -9.12 -1.24
CA GLY A 30 -9.86 -10.45 -1.09
C GLY A 30 -8.35 -10.48 -0.91
N ILE A 31 -7.75 -9.38 -0.49
CA ILE A 31 -6.31 -9.28 -0.27
C ILE A 31 -6.07 -9.41 1.23
N GLU A 32 -5.14 -10.26 1.62
CA GLU A 32 -4.93 -10.55 3.04
C GLU A 32 -3.52 -10.30 3.54
N LYS A 33 -2.58 -10.05 2.64
CA LYS A 33 -1.16 -9.98 3.01
C LYS A 33 -0.74 -8.53 3.23
N LEU A 34 -0.66 -8.13 4.48
CA LEU A 34 -0.30 -6.77 4.87
C LEU A 34 1.00 -6.78 5.66
N ARG A 35 1.94 -5.94 5.25
CA ARG A 35 3.22 -5.75 5.94
C ARG A 35 3.37 -4.32 6.38
N LEU A 36 3.97 -4.13 7.55
CA LEU A 36 4.27 -2.81 8.10
C LEU A 36 5.77 -2.66 8.23
N ILE A 37 6.30 -1.54 7.76
CA ILE A 37 7.69 -1.20 7.93
C ILE A 37 7.78 -0.09 8.97
N SER A 38 8.35 -0.39 10.10
CA SER A 38 8.60 0.57 11.17
C SER A 38 7.39 1.45 11.51
N PRO A 39 6.26 0.86 11.91
CA PRO A 39 5.07 1.65 12.25
C PRO A 39 5.38 2.58 13.42
N ARG A 40 4.96 3.83 13.32
CA ARG A 40 5.29 4.86 14.32
C ARG A 40 4.87 4.47 15.73
N ASP A 41 3.66 3.98 15.87
CA ASP A 41 3.09 3.67 17.19
C ASP A 41 3.23 2.19 17.53
N GLY A 42 4.00 1.44 16.74
CA GLY A 42 4.24 0.02 16.99
C GLY A 42 3.08 -0.86 16.54
N TRP A 43 3.26 -2.14 16.75
CA TRP A 43 2.25 -3.13 16.41
C TRP A 43 2.32 -4.27 17.43
N PRO A 44 1.20 -4.80 17.92
CA PRO A 44 -0.18 -4.47 17.54
C PRO A 44 -0.67 -3.13 18.08
N ASN A 45 -1.81 -2.67 17.55
CA ASN A 45 -2.36 -1.36 17.87
C ASN A 45 -3.88 -1.47 17.98
N ASP A 46 -4.43 -1.16 19.13
CA ASP A 46 -5.86 -1.30 19.39
C ASP A 46 -6.72 -0.41 18.49
N SER A 47 -6.21 0.76 18.13
CA SER A 47 -6.95 1.66 17.25
C SER A 47 -7.21 1.05 15.88
N ALA A 48 -6.28 0.22 15.40
CA ALA A 48 -6.46 -0.47 14.13
C ALA A 48 -7.61 -1.47 14.21
N TYR A 49 -7.66 -2.23 15.30
CA TYR A 49 -8.73 -3.22 15.47
C TYR A 49 -10.09 -2.56 15.61
N ALA A 50 -10.15 -1.40 16.24
CA ALA A 50 -11.42 -0.69 16.43
C ALA A 50 -12.03 -0.26 15.09
N ILE A 51 -11.22 -0.04 14.08
CA ILE A 51 -11.64 0.50 12.78
C ILE A 51 -11.77 -0.56 11.69
N SER A 52 -11.22 -1.74 11.93
CA SER A 52 -11.03 -2.72 10.85
C SER A 52 -12.32 -3.36 10.33
N ALA A 53 -13.43 -3.23 11.05
CA ALA A 53 -14.75 -3.67 10.60
C ALA A 53 -14.76 -5.13 10.08
N GLY A 54 -14.25 -6.04 10.88
CA GLY A 54 -14.27 -7.46 10.54
C GLY A 54 -13.06 -7.94 9.78
N ALA A 55 -12.07 -7.08 9.58
CA ALA A 55 -10.82 -7.48 8.91
C ALA A 55 -9.77 -7.95 9.92
N ASP A 56 -10.20 -8.51 11.04
CA ASP A 56 -9.28 -8.93 12.09
C ASP A 56 -8.29 -9.98 11.59
N ASN A 57 -8.69 -10.85 10.68
CA ASN A 57 -7.77 -11.85 10.16
C ASN A 57 -6.62 -11.21 9.37
N VAL A 58 -6.87 -10.09 8.68
CA VAL A 58 -5.80 -9.36 8.02
C VAL A 58 -4.84 -8.80 9.06
N LEU A 59 -5.39 -8.16 10.10
CA LEU A 59 -4.59 -7.56 11.16
C LEU A 59 -3.80 -8.60 11.94
N ASN A 60 -4.41 -9.76 12.21
CA ASN A 60 -3.77 -10.80 12.99
C ASN A 60 -2.59 -11.45 12.26
N ASN A 61 -2.54 -11.31 10.95
CA ASN A 61 -1.48 -11.90 10.13
C ASN A 61 -0.47 -10.87 9.63
N ILE A 62 -0.53 -9.66 10.14
CA ILE A 62 0.43 -8.62 9.76
C ILE A 62 1.84 -9.04 10.13
N GLU A 63 2.76 -8.83 9.20
CA GLU A 63 4.18 -8.99 9.43
C GLU A 63 4.80 -7.61 9.58
N VAL A 64 5.68 -7.45 10.57
CA VAL A 64 6.31 -6.16 10.87
C VAL A 64 7.81 -6.28 10.65
N PHE A 65 8.37 -5.27 9.99
CA PHE A 65 9.79 -5.23 9.69
C PHE A 65 10.37 -3.87 10.10
N SER A 66 11.65 -3.86 10.41
CA SER A 66 12.33 -2.63 10.82
C SER A 66 12.74 -1.78 9.63
N THR A 67 13.06 -2.41 8.50
CA THR A 67 13.52 -1.69 7.31
C THR A 67 12.77 -2.15 6.09
N LEU A 68 12.72 -1.28 5.08
CA LEU A 68 12.08 -1.62 3.82
C LEU A 68 12.78 -2.80 3.14
N GLU A 69 14.11 -2.84 3.21
CA GLU A 69 14.86 -3.96 2.63
C GLU A 69 14.43 -5.29 3.21
N GLN A 70 14.28 -5.35 4.53
CA GLN A 70 13.82 -6.57 5.18
C GLN A 70 12.39 -6.94 4.77
N GLY A 71 11.53 -5.93 4.71
CA GLY A 71 10.12 -6.16 4.40
C GLY A 71 9.83 -6.47 2.95
N THR A 72 10.81 -6.32 2.07
CA THR A 72 10.64 -6.57 0.63
C THR A 72 11.62 -7.60 0.09
N GLN A 73 12.35 -8.27 0.97
CA GLN A 73 13.40 -9.19 0.56
C GLN A 73 12.90 -10.30 -0.35
N ASP A 74 11.70 -10.78 -0.10
CA ASP A 74 11.09 -11.85 -0.89
C ASP A 74 10.15 -11.32 -1.98
N ILE A 75 10.02 -10.00 -2.11
CA ILE A 75 9.17 -9.40 -3.13
C ILE A 75 9.97 -9.23 -4.40
N SER A 76 9.51 -9.83 -5.47
CA SER A 76 10.26 -9.82 -6.72
C SER A 76 9.84 -8.69 -7.65
N LEU A 77 8.67 -8.10 -7.42
CA LEU A 77 8.25 -6.90 -8.15
C LEU A 77 7.63 -5.93 -7.16
N LEU A 78 8.28 -4.82 -6.95
CA LEU A 78 7.82 -3.80 -6.02
C LEU A 78 7.36 -2.57 -6.78
N ILE A 79 6.12 -2.18 -6.58
CA ILE A 79 5.54 -1.00 -7.22
C ILE A 79 5.21 0.01 -6.13
N ALA A 80 5.84 1.16 -6.20
CA ALA A 80 5.61 2.22 -5.23
C ALA A 80 4.48 3.13 -5.70
N THR A 81 3.61 3.51 -4.78
CA THR A 81 2.57 4.49 -5.06
C THR A 81 3.07 5.86 -4.66
N THR A 82 2.81 6.85 -5.47
CA THR A 82 3.26 8.21 -5.18
C THR A 82 2.19 9.20 -5.61
N ALA A 83 2.10 10.29 -4.86
CA ALA A 83 1.21 11.39 -5.21
C ALA A 83 1.85 12.31 -6.24
N ARG A 84 3.16 12.19 -6.44
CA ARG A 84 3.89 13.03 -7.39
C ARG A 84 3.85 12.40 -8.76
N LYS A 85 3.67 13.24 -9.77
CA LYS A 85 3.61 12.74 -11.13
C LYS A 85 4.94 12.18 -11.62
N ARG A 86 6.03 12.71 -11.07
CA ARG A 86 7.36 12.29 -11.51
C ARG A 86 8.30 12.28 -10.33
N VAL A 87 9.02 11.19 -10.18
CA VAL A 87 10.09 11.08 -9.21
C VAL A 87 11.34 10.71 -9.98
N VAL A 88 12.42 11.47 -9.77
CA VAL A 88 13.67 11.27 -10.51
C VAL A 88 14.20 9.87 -10.25
N GLY A 89 14.62 9.21 -11.31
CA GLY A 89 15.21 7.89 -11.21
C GLY A 89 14.21 6.75 -11.14
N THR A 90 12.93 7.02 -11.32
CA THR A 90 11.92 5.97 -11.29
C THR A 90 11.31 5.76 -12.66
N LYS A 91 10.63 4.62 -12.81
CA LYS A 91 9.93 4.25 -14.03
C LYS A 91 8.44 4.31 -13.76
N PRO A 92 7.78 5.39 -14.17
CA PRO A 92 6.35 5.51 -13.90
C PRO A 92 5.53 4.63 -14.83
N LEU A 93 4.45 4.08 -14.29
CA LEU A 93 3.49 3.30 -15.04
C LEU A 93 2.11 3.92 -14.81
N ASN A 94 1.23 3.77 -15.79
CA ASN A 94 -0.18 4.03 -15.51
C ASN A 94 -0.77 2.77 -14.85
N ILE A 95 -1.99 2.90 -14.36
CA ILE A 95 -2.60 1.81 -13.60
C ILE A 95 -2.78 0.55 -14.45
N PHE A 96 -3.07 0.69 -15.72
CA PHE A 96 -3.27 -0.46 -16.60
C PHE A 96 -1.97 -1.19 -16.83
N GLU A 97 -0.88 -0.45 -17.04
CA GLU A 97 0.44 -1.05 -17.20
C GLU A 97 0.88 -1.77 -15.93
N ALA A 98 0.58 -1.16 -14.78
CA ALA A 98 0.96 -1.76 -13.49
C ALA A 98 0.22 -3.07 -13.27
N VAL A 99 -1.08 -3.10 -13.55
CA VAL A 99 -1.88 -4.31 -13.40
C VAL A 99 -1.39 -5.41 -14.33
N GLU A 100 -1.06 -5.04 -15.57
CA GLU A 100 -0.58 -6.01 -16.55
C GLU A 100 0.74 -6.62 -16.12
N LYS A 101 1.69 -5.79 -15.67
CA LYS A 101 2.97 -6.30 -15.19
C LYS A 101 2.81 -7.15 -13.94
N ALA A 102 1.92 -6.74 -13.06
CA ALA A 102 1.64 -7.50 -11.85
C ALA A 102 1.10 -8.89 -12.19
N PHE A 103 0.16 -8.94 -13.11
CA PHE A 103 -0.46 -10.18 -13.51
C PHE A 103 0.57 -11.13 -14.15
N GLU A 104 1.36 -10.61 -15.08
CA GLU A 104 2.41 -11.40 -15.73
C GLU A 104 3.40 -11.96 -14.70
N HIS A 105 3.78 -11.12 -13.74
CA HIS A 105 4.77 -11.51 -12.76
C HIS A 105 4.26 -12.60 -11.84
N THR A 106 3.01 -12.48 -11.39
CA THR A 106 2.44 -13.51 -10.51
C THR A 106 2.20 -14.81 -11.26
N MET A 107 1.84 -14.74 -12.52
CA MET A 107 1.67 -15.94 -13.33
C MET A 107 2.98 -16.71 -13.47
N ASN A 108 4.10 -16.02 -13.34
CA ASN A 108 5.42 -16.66 -13.38
C ASN A 108 5.94 -17.02 -12.00
N GLY A 109 5.08 -16.98 -10.98
CA GLY A 109 5.45 -17.40 -9.64
C GLY A 109 6.08 -16.34 -8.77
N GLY A 110 6.11 -15.10 -9.24
CA GLY A 110 6.70 -14.00 -8.46
C GLY A 110 5.77 -13.47 -7.40
N LYS A 111 6.34 -12.77 -6.43
CA LYS A 111 5.58 -12.07 -5.40
C LYS A 111 5.61 -10.58 -5.68
N ILE A 112 4.44 -9.96 -5.64
CA ILE A 112 4.29 -8.54 -5.92
C ILE A 112 3.95 -7.79 -4.66
N GLY A 113 4.55 -6.63 -4.49
CA GLY A 113 4.21 -5.73 -3.40
C GLY A 113 3.84 -4.36 -3.92
N PHE A 114 2.81 -3.77 -3.33
CA PHE A 114 2.48 -2.37 -3.53
C PHE A 114 2.87 -1.61 -2.28
N LEU A 115 3.72 -0.62 -2.45
CA LEU A 115 4.30 0.13 -1.36
C LEU A 115 3.64 1.49 -1.21
N PHE A 116 3.17 1.77 0.01
CA PHE A 116 2.53 3.05 0.35
C PHE A 116 3.33 3.72 1.44
N GLY A 117 3.42 5.03 1.40
CA GLY A 117 4.16 5.81 2.39
C GLY A 117 3.31 6.32 3.53
N PRO A 118 3.93 7.05 4.46
CA PRO A 118 3.22 7.68 5.55
C PRO A 118 2.13 8.62 5.05
N GLU A 119 1.07 8.70 5.81
CA GLU A 119 -0.16 9.36 5.37
C GLU A 119 0.03 10.83 5.00
N GLN A 120 0.86 11.54 5.73
CA GLN A 120 1.03 12.98 5.50
C GLN A 120 2.10 13.30 4.48
N SER A 121 3.18 12.56 4.48
CA SER A 121 4.35 12.91 3.67
C SER A 121 4.54 12.05 2.43
N GLY A 122 3.87 10.90 2.36
CA GLY A 122 4.11 9.96 1.29
C GLY A 122 5.47 9.29 1.41
N LEU A 123 5.84 8.52 0.42
CA LEU A 123 7.12 7.83 0.43
C LEU A 123 8.27 8.80 0.27
N SER A 124 9.35 8.55 1.01
CA SER A 124 10.58 9.29 0.83
C SER A 124 11.22 8.89 -0.51
N ASN A 125 12.11 9.75 -1.01
CA ASN A 125 12.83 9.42 -2.24
C ASN A 125 13.64 8.14 -2.08
N ASP A 126 14.24 7.95 -0.90
CA ASP A 126 15.04 6.75 -0.64
C ASP A 126 14.18 5.47 -0.73
N ASP A 127 12.94 5.53 -0.29
CA ASP A 127 12.04 4.39 -0.37
C ASP A 127 11.55 4.18 -1.80
N VAL A 128 11.19 5.27 -2.48
CA VAL A 128 10.67 5.18 -3.84
C VAL A 128 11.67 4.56 -4.79
N VAL A 129 12.96 4.92 -4.66
CA VAL A 129 13.96 4.40 -5.59
C VAL A 129 14.25 2.91 -5.40
N GLN A 130 13.79 2.31 -4.31
CA GLN A 130 13.92 0.87 -4.13
C GLN A 130 12.86 0.09 -4.92
N ALA A 131 11.84 0.76 -5.41
CA ALA A 131 10.79 0.10 -6.18
C ALA A 131 11.24 -0.09 -7.62
N ASP A 132 10.69 -1.12 -8.26
CA ASP A 132 10.95 -1.40 -9.67
C ASP A 132 10.21 -0.41 -10.56
N PHE A 133 9.01 -0.03 -10.16
CA PHE A 133 8.17 0.92 -10.90
C PHE A 133 7.41 1.78 -9.93
N THR A 134 6.87 2.88 -10.43
CA THR A 134 5.99 3.74 -9.63
C THR A 134 4.66 3.93 -10.35
N ILE A 135 3.60 4.08 -9.56
CA ILE A 135 2.33 4.55 -10.09
C ILE A 135 1.94 5.82 -9.35
N SER A 136 1.48 6.79 -10.11
CA SER A 136 1.00 8.03 -9.53
C SER A 136 -0.47 7.89 -9.19
N ILE A 137 -0.77 7.97 -7.92
CA ILE A 137 -2.15 7.98 -7.47
C ILE A 137 -2.42 9.41 -7.05
N PRO A 138 -3.35 10.10 -7.71
CA PRO A 138 -3.66 11.46 -7.30
C PRO A 138 -4.05 11.40 -5.86
N LEU A 139 -3.27 12.05 -5.04
CA LEU A 139 -3.61 12.18 -3.71
C LEU A 139 -4.63 13.17 -3.63
N ASN A 140 -5.71 12.69 -3.53
CA ASN A 140 -6.61 13.53 -3.93
C ASN A 140 -7.43 13.96 -2.82
N LEU A 141 -6.96 14.98 -2.23
CA LEU A 141 -7.82 15.68 -1.35
C LEU A 141 -9.13 16.02 -2.00
N SER A 142 -9.09 16.20 -3.29
CA SER A 142 -10.33 16.44 -3.99
C SER A 142 -11.20 15.21 -4.04
N LEU A 143 -10.65 14.04 -3.94
CA LEU A 143 -11.48 12.86 -3.79
C LEU A 143 -12.25 12.88 -2.49
N ILE A 144 -11.60 13.37 -1.46
CA ILE A 144 -12.28 13.52 -0.18
C ILE A 144 -13.38 14.54 -0.29
N HIS A 145 -13.10 15.63 -0.99
CA HIS A 145 -14.11 16.66 -1.18
C HIS A 145 -15.27 16.16 -2.04
N ILE A 146 -14.97 15.40 -3.04
CA ILE A 146 -16.02 14.87 -3.91
C ILE A 146 -16.96 14.00 -3.13
N SER A 147 -16.46 13.31 -2.18
CA SER A 147 -17.33 12.47 -1.37
C SER A 147 -18.31 13.27 -0.53
N GLU A 148 -18.10 14.56 -0.50
CA GLU A 148 -19.09 15.39 0.12
C GLU A 148 -20.03 15.87 -0.91
N PRO A 149 -20.47 16.07 -1.44
CA PRO A 149 -21.13 16.49 -2.36
C PRO A 149 -21.25 17.64 -3.05
N THR A 150 -20.80 17.66 -2.97
CA THR A 150 -20.81 18.08 -3.49
C THR A 150 -21.05 18.92 -3.81
N ARG A 151 -20.94 19.12 -3.75
CA ARG A 151 -21.11 19.72 -4.01
C ARG A 151 -21.29 20.27 -4.86
N ARG A 152 -21.51 20.29 -5.13
CA ARG A 152 -21.71 20.56 -5.90
C ARG A 152 -22.13 21.22 -6.30
N GLU A 153 -22.04 21.41 -6.08
CA GLU A 153 -22.48 21.79 -6.28
C GLU A 153 -22.91 22.10 -6.59
N GLY A 154 -23.25 22.26 -6.64
CA GLY A 154 -23.78 22.37 -6.85
C GLY A 154 -23.98 22.44 -7.16
#